data_b7a3ffbf2fde8a1e1dc0a632b151a64c
#
_entry.id   b7a3ffbf2fde8a1e1dc0a632b151a64c
#
_cell.length_a   1.000
_cell.length_b   1.000
_cell.length_c   1.000
_cell.angle_alpha   90.00
_cell.angle_beta   90.00
_cell.angle_gamma   90.00
#
_symmetry.space_group_name_H-M   'P 1'
#
loop_
_entity.id
_entity.type
_entity.pdbx_description
1 polymer ?
#
loop_
_entity_poly.entity_id
_entity_poly.type
_entity_poly.pdbx_seq_one_letter_code
_entity_poly.pdbx_strand_id
1 'polypeptide(L)'
;MMLCAAVAAGCGGGGAKEAENAESKAPVAGTGGEKYVPYEERTGEESVVYFTRDLSAAGLIKAYEQVCEDITGKVAVKLHTGEPNGPNIIPREWVKALLEKDLKDATIVETNTYYEGDRYTTEQHRKTLEVNGWTFCPVDIMDAEDTVTIPVKGGKWFDKMSVGKNMLNYESLVALTHFKGHTMGGFGGSNKNIGIGCADGRVGKAWIHTVKGSDDQWSIAEEEFMERMTESTKATIDHFGKHVTYVNVMRNMSVSCDCEGVAAEPVVTPNVGILSSRDILAVDQACVDIIYAMTAEEHAAMVERMETRHGLRQLSYMKELGMGNNRYKLIDLDNGGKEITAAEAAKDLKPFAQ
;
A
#
# COMPACT_ATOMS: atom_id res chain seq x y z
N MET A 1 -19.28 16.49 78.18
CA MET A 1 -18.85 15.14 77.73
C MET A 1 -19.55 14.80 76.45
N MET A 2 -18.89 15.06 75.37
CA MET A 2 -19.33 14.59 74.07
C MET A 2 -18.09 14.48 73.16
N LEU A 3 -17.72 13.27 72.77
CA LEU A 3 -16.61 12.97 71.88
C LEU A 3 -17.02 13.31 70.45
N CYS A 4 -16.26 14.19 69.78
CA CYS A 4 -16.33 14.35 68.31
C CYS A 4 -15.36 13.37 67.67
N ALA A 5 -15.87 12.46 66.83
CA ALA A 5 -15.08 11.64 65.94
C ALA A 5 -14.81 12.40 64.61
N ALA A 6 -13.57 12.63 64.29
CA ALA A 6 -13.15 13.21 63.01
C ALA A 6 -13.14 12.11 61.93
N VAL A 7 -13.85 12.35 60.85
CA VAL A 7 -13.79 11.54 59.62
C VAL A 7 -12.74 12.14 58.70
N ALA A 8 -11.65 11.41 58.47
CA ALA A 8 -10.65 11.77 57.49
C ALA A 8 -11.14 11.36 56.09
N ALA A 9 -11.28 12.35 55.19
CA ALA A 9 -11.54 12.13 53.80
C ALA A 9 -10.21 11.81 53.11
N GLY A 10 -10.07 10.58 52.61
CA GLY A 10 -8.95 10.17 51.78
C GLY A 10 -9.13 10.69 50.35
N CYS A 11 -8.23 11.54 49.86
CA CYS A 11 -8.09 11.90 48.47
C CYS A 11 -7.53 10.68 47.71
N GLY A 12 -8.36 10.05 46.90
CA GLY A 12 -7.89 9.07 45.93
C GLY A 12 -7.18 9.77 44.77
N GLY A 13 -5.87 9.56 44.66
CA GLY A 13 -5.12 9.96 43.48
C GLY A 13 -5.53 9.12 42.29
N GLY A 14 -5.97 9.77 41.22
CA GLY A 14 -6.16 9.16 39.93
C GLY A 14 -4.79 8.82 39.35
N GLY A 15 -4.45 7.54 39.33
CA GLY A 15 -3.31 7.05 38.58
C GLY A 15 -3.62 7.17 37.08
N ALA A 16 -2.84 7.99 36.40
CA ALA A 16 -2.76 7.93 34.95
C ALA A 16 -2.30 6.52 34.57
N LYS A 17 -3.15 5.77 33.89
CA LYS A 17 -2.70 4.55 33.21
C LYS A 17 -1.79 4.99 32.08
N GLU A 18 -0.50 4.76 32.23
CA GLU A 18 0.45 4.73 31.12
C GLU A 18 -0.10 3.74 30.11
N ALA A 19 -0.34 4.24 28.88
CA ALA A 19 -0.61 3.38 27.74
C ALA A 19 0.69 2.59 27.52
N GLU A 20 0.71 1.33 27.92
CA GLU A 20 1.72 0.39 27.47
C GLU A 20 1.62 0.36 25.94
N ASN A 21 2.65 0.89 25.28
CA ASN A 21 2.91 0.66 23.88
C ASN A 21 2.95 -0.85 23.69
N ALA A 22 1.92 -1.38 23.03
CA ALA A 22 1.97 -2.71 22.47
C ALA A 22 3.04 -2.67 21.37
N GLU A 23 4.28 -2.93 21.73
CA GLU A 23 5.29 -3.36 20.77
C GLU A 23 4.70 -4.56 20.06
N SER A 24 4.25 -4.37 18.81
CA SER A 24 3.94 -5.49 17.95
C SER A 24 5.22 -6.29 17.82
N LYS A 25 5.30 -7.43 18.50
CA LYS A 25 6.40 -8.36 18.32
C LYS A 25 6.40 -8.76 16.85
N ALA A 26 7.27 -8.10 16.08
CA ALA A 26 7.52 -8.51 14.72
C ALA A 26 7.85 -10.00 14.71
N PRO A 27 7.28 -10.81 13.80
CA PRO A 27 7.64 -12.22 13.70
C PRO A 27 9.16 -12.33 13.58
N VAL A 28 9.75 -13.29 14.30
CA VAL A 28 11.18 -13.56 14.19
C VAL A 28 11.47 -13.93 12.74
N ALA A 29 12.43 -13.27 12.11
CA ALA A 29 12.81 -13.53 10.72
C ALA A 29 13.05 -15.02 10.48
N GLY A 30 12.23 -15.64 9.64
CA GLY A 30 12.46 -16.99 9.15
C GLY A 30 13.69 -17.00 8.23
N THR A 31 14.59 -17.95 8.40
CA THR A 31 15.69 -18.16 7.46
C THR A 31 15.16 -18.98 6.29
N GLY A 32 14.88 -18.36 5.11
CA GLY A 32 14.49 -19.13 3.94
C GLY A 32 13.57 -18.46 2.91
N GLY A 33 13.32 -17.17 2.97
CA GLY A 33 12.53 -16.46 1.97
C GLY A 33 13.13 -16.51 0.56
N GLU A 34 12.31 -16.21 -0.45
CA GLU A 34 12.75 -16.13 -1.84
C GLU A 34 13.86 -15.09 -1.99
N LYS A 35 14.85 -15.42 -2.83
CA LYS A 35 15.93 -14.49 -3.18
C LYS A 35 15.51 -13.58 -4.33
N TYR A 36 16.06 -12.39 -4.34
CA TYR A 36 15.95 -11.52 -5.49
C TYR A 36 16.55 -12.17 -6.73
N VAL A 37 15.78 -12.18 -7.82
CA VAL A 37 16.20 -12.69 -9.12
C VAL A 37 16.51 -11.51 -10.03
N PRO A 38 17.77 -11.33 -10.49
CA PRO A 38 18.13 -10.25 -11.41
C PRO A 38 17.32 -10.29 -12.71
N TYR A 39 17.17 -9.12 -13.36
CA TYR A 39 16.39 -8.99 -14.58
C TYR A 39 16.86 -9.97 -15.70
N GLU A 40 18.15 -10.15 -15.82
CA GLU A 40 18.79 -10.98 -16.86
C GLU A 40 18.48 -12.49 -16.70
N GLU A 41 18.14 -12.90 -15.51
CA GLU A 41 17.78 -14.31 -15.20
C GLU A 41 16.28 -14.59 -15.38
N ARG A 42 15.46 -13.56 -15.59
CA ARG A 42 14.02 -13.71 -15.77
C ARG A 42 13.67 -14.06 -17.20
N THR A 43 12.57 -14.77 -17.37
CA THR A 43 12.05 -15.20 -18.67
C THR A 43 10.59 -14.79 -18.86
N GLY A 44 10.15 -14.69 -20.09
CA GLY A 44 8.77 -14.36 -20.46
C GLY A 44 8.67 -13.07 -21.26
N GLU A 45 7.45 -12.62 -21.49
CA GLU A 45 7.14 -11.37 -22.19
C GLU A 45 7.50 -10.15 -21.33
N GLU A 46 7.65 -9.01 -22.00
CA GLU A 46 7.95 -7.73 -21.36
C GLU A 46 6.72 -6.82 -21.41
N SER A 47 6.40 -6.24 -20.26
CA SER A 47 5.42 -5.16 -20.18
C SER A 47 6.10 -3.79 -20.21
N VAL A 48 5.36 -2.73 -20.46
CA VAL A 48 5.90 -1.37 -20.43
C VAL A 48 5.67 -0.77 -19.06
N VAL A 49 6.74 -0.21 -18.49
CA VAL A 49 6.71 0.62 -17.28
C VAL A 49 7.26 1.99 -17.65
N TYR A 50 6.49 3.02 -17.37
CA TYR A 50 6.91 4.42 -17.56
C TYR A 50 7.50 4.96 -16.26
N PHE A 51 8.51 5.80 -16.38
CA PHE A 51 9.24 6.39 -15.27
C PHE A 51 9.48 7.88 -15.46
N THR A 52 9.33 8.64 -14.39
CA THR A 52 9.77 10.05 -14.31
C THR A 52 10.39 10.33 -12.95
N ARG A 53 11.47 11.11 -12.93
CA ARG A 53 12.11 11.61 -11.69
C ARG A 53 11.37 12.81 -11.09
N ASP A 54 10.42 13.38 -11.83
CA ASP A 54 9.66 14.54 -11.39
C ASP A 54 8.69 14.17 -10.25
N LEU A 55 9.14 14.38 -9.02
CA LEU A 55 8.34 14.21 -7.81
C LEU A 55 7.51 15.48 -7.54
N SER A 56 6.54 15.71 -8.40
CA SER A 56 5.59 16.81 -8.34
C SER A 56 4.20 16.39 -8.84
N ALA A 57 3.23 17.30 -8.72
CA ALA A 57 1.91 17.11 -9.34
C ALA A 57 2.01 16.91 -10.86
N ALA A 58 2.90 17.64 -11.53
CA ALA A 58 3.12 17.49 -12.97
C ALA A 58 3.71 16.13 -13.34
N GLY A 59 4.68 15.64 -12.57
CA GLY A 59 5.24 14.30 -12.74
C GLY A 59 4.20 13.19 -12.51
N LEU A 60 3.34 13.35 -11.49
CA LEU A 60 2.25 12.39 -11.25
C LEU A 60 1.26 12.33 -12.43
N ILE A 61 0.85 13.47 -12.92
CA ILE A 61 -0.04 13.59 -14.09
C ILE A 61 0.62 12.97 -15.31
N LYS A 62 1.87 13.34 -15.59
CA LYS A 62 2.67 12.83 -16.73
C LYS A 62 2.76 11.30 -16.72
N ALA A 63 2.99 10.69 -15.56
CA ALA A 63 3.03 9.25 -15.41
C ALA A 63 1.64 8.60 -15.61
N TYR A 64 0.58 9.19 -15.05
CA TYR A 64 -0.78 8.69 -15.21
C TYR A 64 -1.26 8.74 -16.68
N GLU A 65 -1.00 9.83 -17.40
CA GLU A 65 -1.38 10.00 -18.81
C GLU A 65 -0.84 8.90 -19.75
N GLN A 66 0.22 8.18 -19.36
CA GLN A 66 0.77 7.07 -20.15
C GLN A 66 -0.05 5.78 -20.05
N VAL A 67 -0.93 5.67 -19.05
CA VAL A 67 -1.59 4.41 -18.70
C VAL A 67 -3.11 4.54 -18.53
N CYS A 68 -3.69 5.70 -18.85
CA CYS A 68 -5.10 6.01 -18.63
C CYS A 68 -6.06 5.57 -19.76
N GLU A 69 -5.55 4.97 -20.84
CA GLU A 69 -6.30 4.68 -22.07
C GLU A 69 -7.62 3.93 -21.85
N ASP A 70 -7.63 2.93 -20.96
CA ASP A 70 -8.81 2.11 -20.66
C ASP A 70 -9.59 2.58 -19.42
N ILE A 71 -9.19 3.71 -18.79
CA ILE A 71 -9.88 4.26 -17.62
C ILE A 71 -11.09 5.06 -18.09
N THR A 72 -12.28 4.54 -17.82
CA THR A 72 -13.56 5.09 -18.29
C THR A 72 -14.65 4.95 -17.24
N GLY A 73 -15.78 5.65 -17.45
CA GLY A 73 -16.92 5.56 -16.56
C GLY A 73 -16.67 6.15 -15.16
N LYS A 74 -17.31 5.60 -14.14
CA LYS A 74 -17.11 6.03 -12.75
C LYS A 74 -15.81 5.47 -12.20
N VAL A 75 -14.86 6.33 -11.88
CA VAL A 75 -13.50 5.95 -11.51
C VAL A 75 -13.30 5.97 -10.00
N ALA A 76 -12.77 4.86 -9.46
CA ALA A 76 -12.23 4.76 -8.12
C ALA A 76 -10.73 5.06 -8.14
N VAL A 77 -10.25 5.96 -7.30
CA VAL A 77 -8.83 6.18 -7.05
C VAL A 77 -8.46 5.56 -5.71
N LYS A 78 -7.81 4.39 -5.74
CA LYS A 78 -7.38 3.71 -4.53
C LYS A 78 -6.00 4.20 -4.12
N LEU A 79 -5.95 4.87 -3.00
CA LEU A 79 -4.70 5.28 -2.36
C LEU A 79 -4.77 5.05 -0.85
N HIS A 80 -3.63 5.09 -0.17
CA HIS A 80 -3.59 5.05 1.29
C HIS A 80 -3.70 6.47 1.84
N THR A 81 -4.81 6.77 2.51
CA THR A 81 -5.09 8.13 3.04
C THR A 81 -4.33 8.45 4.33
N GLY A 82 -3.67 7.44 4.93
CA GLY A 82 -2.81 7.55 6.11
C GLY A 82 -3.56 7.52 7.43
N GLU A 83 -2.83 7.24 8.50
CA GLU A 83 -3.26 7.52 9.86
C GLU A 83 -3.19 9.02 10.15
N PRO A 84 -3.82 9.54 11.24
CA PRO A 84 -3.82 10.97 11.53
C PRO A 84 -2.40 11.55 11.56
N ASN A 85 -2.19 12.63 10.79
CA ASN A 85 -0.91 13.33 10.68
C ASN A 85 0.27 12.47 10.18
N GLY A 86 0.02 11.35 9.51
CA GLY A 86 1.07 10.51 8.91
C GLY A 86 1.96 11.33 7.97
N PRO A 87 3.30 11.33 8.17
CA PRO A 87 4.19 12.29 7.50
C PRO A 87 4.50 11.93 6.04
N ASN A 88 4.34 10.67 5.65
CA ASN A 88 4.90 10.14 4.41
C ASN A 88 3.90 9.96 3.27
N ILE A 89 2.60 10.13 3.52
CA ILE A 89 1.55 9.92 2.52
C ILE A 89 1.76 10.80 1.27
N ILE A 90 1.18 10.38 0.15
CA ILE A 90 1.24 11.15 -1.11
C ILE A 90 0.68 12.56 -0.86
N PRO A 91 1.36 13.63 -1.32
CA PRO A 91 0.89 15.00 -1.12
C PRO A 91 -0.51 15.23 -1.70
N ARG A 92 -1.41 15.78 -0.89
CA ARG A 92 -2.82 16.01 -1.27
C ARG A 92 -2.95 16.91 -2.50
N GLU A 93 -2.09 17.90 -2.60
CA GLU A 93 -2.06 18.84 -3.75
C GLU A 93 -1.70 18.12 -5.06
N TRP A 94 -0.90 17.05 -5.04
CA TRP A 94 -0.62 16.27 -6.26
C TRP A 94 -1.84 15.47 -6.70
N VAL A 95 -2.50 14.82 -5.74
CA VAL A 95 -3.73 14.05 -6.00
C VAL A 95 -4.84 14.99 -6.48
N LYS A 96 -5.01 16.16 -5.81
CA LYS A 96 -5.96 17.18 -6.21
C LYS A 96 -5.73 17.63 -7.66
N ALA A 97 -4.49 17.94 -8.02
CA ALA A 97 -4.14 18.38 -9.37
C ALA A 97 -4.44 17.30 -10.43
N LEU A 98 -4.15 16.02 -10.12
CA LEU A 98 -4.49 14.89 -11.00
C LEU A 98 -6.01 14.79 -11.19
N LEU A 99 -6.79 14.87 -10.11
CA LEU A 99 -8.24 14.79 -10.18
C LEU A 99 -8.81 15.95 -10.99
N GLU A 100 -8.38 17.18 -10.75
CA GLU A 100 -8.85 18.37 -11.45
C GLU A 100 -8.54 18.35 -12.95
N LYS A 101 -7.41 17.74 -13.35
CA LYS A 101 -7.00 17.66 -14.75
C LYS A 101 -7.68 16.53 -15.50
N ASP A 102 -7.52 15.29 -15.03
CA ASP A 102 -7.80 14.08 -15.81
C ASP A 102 -8.90 13.18 -15.22
N LEU A 103 -9.27 13.38 -13.96
CA LEU A 103 -10.17 12.50 -13.20
C LEU A 103 -11.24 13.29 -12.42
N LYS A 104 -11.87 14.28 -13.07
CA LYS A 104 -12.75 15.28 -12.42
C LYS A 104 -13.90 14.71 -11.59
N ASP A 105 -14.44 13.56 -12.03
CA ASP A 105 -15.57 12.91 -11.37
C ASP A 105 -15.14 11.66 -10.57
N ALA A 106 -13.83 11.45 -10.38
CA ALA A 106 -13.33 10.32 -9.65
C ALA A 106 -13.56 10.49 -8.14
N THR A 107 -13.66 9.35 -7.47
CA THR A 107 -13.80 9.25 -6.03
C THR A 107 -12.58 8.56 -5.46
N ILE A 108 -11.97 9.12 -4.42
CA ILE A 108 -10.96 8.39 -3.63
C ILE A 108 -11.68 7.27 -2.87
N VAL A 109 -11.12 6.08 -2.89
CA VAL A 109 -11.71 4.92 -2.23
C VAL A 109 -10.77 4.29 -1.20
N GLU A 110 -11.34 3.90 -0.07
CA GLU A 110 -10.69 3.20 1.04
C GLU A 110 -11.63 2.16 1.65
N THR A 111 -11.12 1.34 2.57
CA THR A 111 -11.91 0.51 3.48
C THR A 111 -11.42 0.68 4.91
N ASN A 112 -12.28 0.39 5.88
CA ASN A 112 -11.93 0.45 7.30
C ASN A 112 -10.76 -0.50 7.63
N THR A 113 -10.01 -0.21 8.68
CA THR A 113 -8.88 -1.05 9.10
C THR A 113 -9.35 -2.30 9.84
N TYR A 114 -8.51 -3.33 9.85
CA TYR A 114 -8.72 -4.55 10.63
C TYR A 114 -8.31 -4.35 12.10
N TYR A 115 -7.28 -3.56 12.34
CA TYR A 115 -6.83 -3.18 13.69
C TYR A 115 -7.68 -2.05 14.26
N GLU A 116 -7.80 -2.03 15.58
CA GLU A 116 -8.41 -0.93 16.30
C GLU A 116 -7.55 0.34 16.20
N GLY A 117 -8.18 1.47 15.96
CA GLY A 117 -7.51 2.77 15.78
C GLY A 117 -8.40 3.79 15.10
N ASP A 118 -7.78 4.85 14.59
CA ASP A 118 -8.49 6.02 14.05
C ASP A 118 -9.18 5.80 12.71
N ARG A 119 -9.02 4.62 12.11
CA ARG A 119 -9.73 4.19 10.88
C ARG A 119 -10.48 2.88 11.07
N TYR A 120 -10.71 2.45 12.32
CA TYR A 120 -11.38 1.19 12.62
C TYR A 120 -12.87 1.24 12.31
N THR A 121 -13.57 2.30 12.70
CA THR A 121 -14.98 2.53 12.33
C THR A 121 -15.07 3.57 11.22
N THR A 122 -16.15 3.52 10.46
CA THR A 122 -16.40 4.51 9.40
C THR A 122 -16.42 5.95 9.93
N GLU A 123 -16.96 6.18 11.13
CA GLU A 123 -16.98 7.50 11.76
C GLU A 123 -15.55 8.00 12.07
N GLN A 124 -14.74 7.17 12.72
CA GLN A 124 -13.33 7.48 13.01
C GLN A 124 -12.54 7.71 11.72
N HIS A 125 -12.75 6.84 10.73
CA HIS A 125 -12.07 6.95 9.43
C HIS A 125 -12.40 8.27 8.73
N ARG A 126 -13.67 8.69 8.69
CA ARG A 126 -14.07 10.01 8.14
C ARG A 126 -13.37 11.15 8.85
N LYS A 127 -13.23 11.08 10.17
CA LYS A 127 -12.51 12.07 10.97
C LYS A 127 -11.01 12.12 10.62
N THR A 128 -10.40 10.96 10.41
CA THR A 128 -9.01 10.87 9.95
C THR A 128 -8.83 11.47 8.56
N LEU A 129 -9.77 11.27 7.64
CA LEU A 129 -9.75 11.91 6.33
C LEU A 129 -9.76 13.45 6.43
N GLU A 130 -10.56 14.00 7.33
CA GLU A 130 -10.60 15.45 7.59
C GLU A 130 -9.26 15.95 8.15
N VAL A 131 -8.70 15.25 9.17
CA VAL A 131 -7.41 15.60 9.78
C VAL A 131 -6.29 15.60 8.74
N ASN A 132 -6.28 14.61 7.84
CA ASN A 132 -5.27 14.50 6.79
C ASN A 132 -5.55 15.38 5.56
N GLY A 133 -6.67 16.14 5.53
CA GLY A 133 -6.98 17.09 4.47
C GLY A 133 -7.53 16.45 3.18
N TRP A 134 -8.09 15.23 3.25
CA TRP A 134 -8.78 14.57 2.13
C TRP A 134 -10.21 15.07 1.99
N THR A 135 -10.39 16.38 1.79
CA THR A 135 -11.72 17.06 1.77
C THR A 135 -12.01 17.77 0.45
N PHE A 136 -11.09 17.69 -0.51
CA PHE A 136 -11.18 18.38 -1.80
C PHE A 136 -11.95 17.59 -2.88
N CYS A 137 -12.30 16.33 -2.60
CA CYS A 137 -13.08 15.46 -3.49
C CYS A 137 -13.91 14.48 -2.66
N PRO A 138 -14.88 13.77 -3.26
CA PRO A 138 -15.55 12.66 -2.59
C PRO A 138 -14.56 11.57 -2.15
N VAL A 139 -14.74 11.05 -0.93
CA VAL A 139 -14.05 9.87 -0.43
C VAL A 139 -15.07 8.84 0.01
N ASP A 140 -15.02 7.65 -0.60
CA ASP A 140 -15.89 6.52 -0.28
C ASP A 140 -15.15 5.48 0.55
N ILE A 141 -15.63 5.23 1.76
CA ILE A 141 -15.21 4.10 2.58
C ILE A 141 -16.10 2.93 2.15
N MET A 142 -15.58 2.11 1.23
CA MET A 142 -16.37 1.16 0.44
C MET A 142 -17.11 0.09 1.27
N ASP A 143 -16.66 -0.17 2.49
CA ASP A 143 -17.26 -1.10 3.46
C ASP A 143 -18.04 -0.40 4.58
N ALA A 144 -18.38 0.89 4.37
CA ALA A 144 -19.08 1.69 5.40
C ALA A 144 -20.45 1.12 5.76
N GLU A 145 -21.18 0.58 4.81
CA GLU A 145 -22.56 0.11 4.99
C GLU A 145 -22.65 -1.42 4.89
N ASP A 146 -21.93 -2.05 3.94
CA ASP A 146 -22.09 -3.47 3.65
C ASP A 146 -20.83 -4.02 2.95
N THR A 147 -20.75 -5.34 2.89
CA THR A 147 -19.68 -6.09 2.20
C THR A 147 -20.27 -7.03 1.16
N VAL A 148 -19.45 -7.44 0.21
CA VAL A 148 -19.81 -8.41 -0.82
C VAL A 148 -18.64 -9.33 -1.09
N THR A 149 -18.92 -10.56 -1.51
CA THR A 149 -17.86 -11.46 -1.95
C THR A 149 -17.75 -11.48 -3.47
N ILE A 150 -16.53 -11.40 -3.97
CA ILE A 150 -16.18 -11.55 -5.39
C ILE A 150 -15.30 -12.78 -5.59
N PRO A 151 -15.35 -13.45 -6.78
CA PRO A 151 -14.59 -14.67 -6.99
C PRO A 151 -13.08 -14.43 -7.05
N VAL A 152 -12.30 -15.40 -6.53
CA VAL A 152 -10.85 -15.51 -6.74
C VAL A 152 -10.58 -16.62 -7.73
N LYS A 153 -10.11 -16.28 -8.94
CA LYS A 153 -9.83 -17.27 -9.97
C LYS A 153 -8.43 -17.84 -9.82
N GLY A 154 -8.31 -19.14 -9.61
CA GLY A 154 -7.03 -19.84 -9.50
C GLY A 154 -6.33 -19.63 -8.16
N GLY A 155 -7.03 -19.15 -7.13
CA GLY A 155 -6.48 -19.01 -5.79
C GLY A 155 -6.17 -20.36 -5.15
N LYS A 156 -5.14 -20.39 -4.31
CA LYS A 156 -4.75 -21.52 -3.47
C LYS A 156 -5.49 -21.49 -2.14
N TRP A 157 -5.75 -20.28 -1.63
CA TRP A 157 -6.29 -20.02 -0.29
C TRP A 157 -7.77 -19.68 -0.32
N PHE A 158 -8.23 -19.03 -1.38
CA PHE A 158 -9.58 -18.48 -1.46
C PHE A 158 -10.26 -18.82 -2.79
N ASP A 159 -11.53 -19.21 -2.72
CA ASP A 159 -12.44 -19.25 -3.89
C ASP A 159 -13.12 -17.89 -4.12
N LYS A 160 -13.19 -17.08 -3.07
CA LYS A 160 -13.81 -15.76 -3.06
C LYS A 160 -13.17 -14.86 -2.00
N MET A 161 -13.20 -13.55 -2.25
CA MET A 161 -12.72 -12.52 -1.32
C MET A 161 -13.86 -11.59 -0.92
N SER A 162 -13.90 -11.24 0.37
CA SER A 162 -14.83 -10.24 0.88
C SER A 162 -14.25 -8.84 0.72
N VAL A 163 -15.00 -7.96 0.03
CA VAL A 163 -14.62 -6.59 -0.28
C VAL A 163 -15.69 -5.61 0.15
N GLY A 164 -15.34 -4.32 0.23
CA GLY A 164 -16.34 -3.28 0.46
C GLY A 164 -17.37 -3.26 -0.68
N LYS A 165 -18.66 -3.29 -0.35
CA LYS A 165 -19.74 -3.43 -1.33
C LYS A 165 -19.77 -2.28 -2.35
N ASN A 166 -19.42 -1.07 -1.91
CA ASN A 166 -19.41 0.10 -2.78
C ASN A 166 -18.37 0.01 -3.91
N MET A 167 -17.39 -0.90 -3.83
CA MET A 167 -16.46 -1.16 -4.93
C MET A 167 -17.20 -1.48 -6.23
N LEU A 168 -18.34 -2.17 -6.16
CA LEU A 168 -19.16 -2.53 -7.32
C LEU A 168 -19.85 -1.34 -8.01
N ASN A 169 -19.77 -0.15 -7.43
CA ASN A 169 -20.33 1.07 -8.01
C ASN A 169 -19.38 1.74 -9.01
N TYR A 170 -18.15 1.23 -9.16
CA TYR A 170 -17.11 1.79 -10.01
C TYR A 170 -16.86 0.91 -11.22
N GLU A 171 -16.55 1.55 -12.35
CA GLU A 171 -16.25 0.89 -13.62
C GLU A 171 -14.75 0.79 -13.86
N SER A 172 -13.97 1.70 -13.27
CA SER A 172 -12.51 1.72 -13.38
C SER A 172 -11.83 1.93 -12.04
N LEU A 173 -10.60 1.41 -11.91
CA LEU A 173 -9.75 1.55 -10.75
C LEU A 173 -8.38 2.16 -11.12
N VAL A 174 -8.00 3.25 -10.47
CA VAL A 174 -6.64 3.79 -10.50
C VAL A 174 -5.98 3.47 -9.16
N ALA A 175 -5.02 2.55 -9.15
CA ALA A 175 -4.22 2.27 -7.97
C ALA A 175 -3.08 3.29 -7.87
N LEU A 176 -3.28 4.32 -7.07
CA LEU A 176 -2.27 5.34 -6.79
C LEU A 176 -1.57 4.99 -5.49
N THR A 177 -0.34 4.53 -5.59
CA THR A 177 0.36 3.85 -4.50
C THR A 177 1.56 4.65 -4.02
N HIS A 178 1.65 4.94 -2.74
CA HIS A 178 2.90 5.29 -2.09
C HIS A 178 3.72 3.99 -1.91
N PHE A 179 4.82 3.85 -2.66
CA PHE A 179 5.72 2.70 -2.53
C PHE A 179 6.63 2.90 -1.32
N LYS A 180 6.72 1.90 -0.43
CA LYS A 180 7.46 1.95 0.84
C LYS A 180 7.67 0.56 1.42
N GLY A 181 8.38 0.48 2.56
CA GLY A 181 8.44 -0.73 3.36
C GLY A 181 7.09 -1.11 3.98
N HIS A 182 7.03 -2.30 4.55
CA HIS A 182 5.86 -2.77 5.29
C HIS A 182 6.24 -3.81 6.35
N THR A 183 5.69 -3.66 7.56
CA THR A 183 6.06 -4.47 8.73
C THR A 183 5.82 -5.96 8.54
N MET A 184 4.72 -6.37 7.91
CA MET A 184 4.42 -7.77 7.60
C MET A 184 4.77 -8.14 6.16
N GLY A 185 4.56 -7.23 5.20
CA GLY A 185 4.63 -7.49 3.76
C GLY A 185 6.00 -7.28 3.13
N GLY A 186 7.00 -6.85 3.90
CA GLY A 186 8.30 -6.46 3.36
C GLY A 186 8.25 -5.12 2.63
N PHE A 187 7.39 -4.99 1.63
CA PHE A 187 7.09 -3.73 0.96
C PHE A 187 5.59 -3.56 0.69
N GLY A 188 5.19 -2.32 0.43
CA GLY A 188 3.85 -1.96 0.02
C GLY A 188 3.86 -1.29 -1.34
N GLY A 189 3.63 -2.06 -2.40
CA GLY A 189 3.41 -1.64 -3.77
C GLY A 189 1.92 -1.63 -4.14
N SER A 190 1.62 -1.64 -5.43
CA SER A 190 0.24 -1.69 -5.96
C SER A 190 -0.49 -2.96 -5.52
N ASN A 191 0.22 -4.12 -5.45
CA ASN A 191 -0.34 -5.36 -4.94
C ASN A 191 -0.91 -5.16 -3.53
N LYS A 192 -0.10 -4.67 -2.60
CA LYS A 192 -0.55 -4.44 -1.21
C LYS A 192 -1.63 -3.37 -1.12
N ASN A 193 -1.51 -2.28 -1.88
CA ASN A 193 -2.48 -1.18 -1.86
C ASN A 193 -3.89 -1.67 -2.22
N ILE A 194 -4.01 -2.52 -3.23
CA ILE A 194 -5.29 -3.12 -3.66
C ILE A 194 -5.69 -4.24 -2.71
N GLY A 195 -4.82 -5.21 -2.45
CA GLY A 195 -5.15 -6.45 -1.73
C GLY A 195 -5.66 -6.20 -0.31
N ILE A 196 -5.03 -5.27 0.40
CA ILE A 196 -5.49 -4.86 1.73
C ILE A 196 -6.54 -3.75 1.63
N GLY A 197 -6.35 -2.80 0.71
CA GLY A 197 -7.16 -1.58 0.67
C GLY A 197 -8.53 -1.73 0.02
N CYS A 198 -8.84 -2.85 -0.66
CA CYS A 198 -10.17 -3.16 -1.19
C CYS A 198 -10.88 -4.27 -0.41
N ALA A 199 -10.14 -5.14 0.30
CA ALA A 199 -10.72 -6.07 1.26
C ALA A 199 -11.43 -5.31 2.38
N ASP A 200 -12.62 -5.75 2.77
CA ASP A 200 -13.36 -5.10 3.87
C ASP A 200 -12.66 -5.27 5.22
N GLY A 201 -12.91 -4.33 6.13
CA GLY A 201 -12.19 -4.22 7.40
C GLY A 201 -12.48 -5.35 8.40
N ARG A 202 -13.54 -6.14 8.23
CA ARG A 202 -13.97 -7.14 9.22
C ARG A 202 -13.76 -8.56 8.75
N VAL A 203 -14.14 -8.88 7.53
CA VAL A 203 -14.14 -10.25 7.01
C VAL A 203 -12.94 -10.46 6.07
N GLY A 204 -12.83 -9.66 5.02
CA GLY A 204 -11.77 -9.82 4.01
C GLY A 204 -10.38 -9.68 4.61
N LYS A 205 -10.14 -8.62 5.38
CA LYS A 205 -8.83 -8.44 6.05
C LYS A 205 -8.55 -9.52 7.11
N ALA A 206 -9.60 -10.01 7.81
CA ALA A 206 -9.42 -11.14 8.73
C ALA A 206 -8.97 -12.41 7.99
N TRP A 207 -9.54 -12.70 6.82
CA TRP A 207 -9.12 -13.86 6.01
C TRP A 207 -7.65 -13.77 5.58
N ILE A 208 -7.15 -12.54 5.34
CA ILE A 208 -5.76 -12.33 4.93
C ILE A 208 -4.79 -12.46 6.11
N HIS A 209 -5.16 -11.99 7.31
CA HIS A 209 -4.24 -11.82 8.43
C HIS A 209 -4.33 -12.90 9.51
N THR A 210 -5.43 -13.67 9.56
CA THR A 210 -5.73 -14.55 10.69
C THR A 210 -5.90 -16.00 10.26
N VAL A 211 -5.26 -16.93 10.96
CA VAL A 211 -5.54 -18.36 10.84
C VAL A 211 -6.94 -18.64 11.41
N LYS A 212 -7.77 -19.35 10.67
CA LYS A 212 -9.13 -19.66 11.08
C LYS A 212 -9.15 -20.34 12.47
N GLY A 213 -9.83 -19.70 13.41
CA GLY A 213 -9.95 -20.19 14.78
C GLY A 213 -8.81 -19.78 15.72
N SER A 214 -7.87 -18.93 15.26
CA SER A 214 -6.87 -18.29 16.12
C SER A 214 -7.48 -17.09 16.85
N ASP A 215 -7.09 -16.92 18.12
CA ASP A 215 -7.38 -15.70 18.90
C ASP A 215 -6.39 -14.58 18.58
N ASP A 216 -5.27 -14.88 17.92
CA ASP A 216 -4.32 -13.91 17.41
C ASP A 216 -4.74 -13.43 16.02
N GLN A 217 -5.13 -12.17 15.93
CA GLN A 217 -5.57 -11.55 14.67
C GLN A 217 -4.44 -11.41 13.62
N TRP A 218 -3.17 -11.57 14.01
CA TRP A 218 -2.00 -11.46 13.15
C TRP A 218 -1.27 -12.79 12.98
N SER A 219 -2.00 -13.90 13.12
CA SER A 219 -1.43 -15.27 13.15
C SER A 219 -0.91 -15.75 11.80
N ILE A 220 -1.31 -15.13 10.68
CA ILE A 220 -0.72 -15.42 9.37
C ILE A 220 0.59 -14.63 9.24
N ALA A 221 1.63 -15.30 8.83
CA ALA A 221 2.95 -14.69 8.68
C ALA A 221 3.60 -15.07 7.34
N GLU A 222 4.65 -14.33 6.99
CA GLU A 222 5.58 -14.61 5.90
C GLU A 222 4.86 -14.85 4.55
N GLU A 223 5.23 -15.89 3.84
CA GLU A 223 4.77 -16.18 2.48
C GLU A 223 3.27 -16.40 2.39
N GLU A 224 2.66 -17.04 3.39
CA GLU A 224 1.21 -17.25 3.40
C GLU A 224 0.45 -15.92 3.43
N PHE A 225 0.93 -14.94 4.19
CA PHE A 225 0.37 -13.59 4.17
C PHE A 225 0.48 -12.94 2.78
N MET A 226 1.65 -13.06 2.13
CA MET A 226 1.86 -12.52 0.78
C MET A 226 0.92 -13.16 -0.24
N GLU A 227 0.77 -14.50 -0.19
CA GLU A 227 -0.10 -15.24 -1.09
C GLU A 227 -1.57 -14.86 -0.91
N ARG A 228 -2.05 -14.83 0.32
CA ARG A 228 -3.45 -14.45 0.63
C ARG A 228 -3.76 -13.02 0.21
N MET A 229 -2.87 -12.09 0.49
CA MET A 229 -2.99 -10.69 0.08
C MET A 229 -3.02 -10.56 -1.45
N THR A 230 -2.16 -11.30 -2.15
CA THR A 230 -2.10 -11.31 -3.62
C THR A 230 -3.37 -11.89 -4.24
N GLU A 231 -3.98 -12.92 -3.64
CA GLU A 231 -5.28 -13.43 -4.08
C GLU A 231 -6.41 -12.41 -3.90
N SER A 232 -6.37 -11.62 -2.84
CA SER A 232 -7.29 -10.49 -2.67
C SER A 232 -7.12 -9.45 -3.77
N THR A 233 -5.88 -9.14 -4.12
CA THR A 233 -5.57 -8.25 -5.26
C THR A 233 -6.14 -8.82 -6.55
N LYS A 234 -5.88 -10.12 -6.81
CA LYS A 234 -6.35 -10.79 -8.03
C LYS A 234 -7.87 -10.72 -8.17
N ALA A 235 -8.61 -10.99 -7.10
CA ALA A 235 -10.07 -10.87 -7.11
C ALA A 235 -10.52 -9.46 -7.56
N THR A 236 -9.88 -8.42 -7.01
CA THR A 236 -10.20 -7.03 -7.32
C THR A 236 -9.84 -6.66 -8.77
N ILE A 237 -8.64 -6.98 -9.24
CA ILE A 237 -8.24 -6.63 -10.62
C ILE A 237 -9.00 -7.45 -11.66
N ASP A 238 -9.33 -8.70 -11.37
CA ASP A 238 -10.19 -9.52 -12.25
C ASP A 238 -11.61 -8.95 -12.38
N HIS A 239 -12.12 -8.29 -11.32
CA HIS A 239 -13.41 -7.60 -11.35
C HIS A 239 -13.39 -6.39 -12.31
N PHE A 240 -12.35 -5.56 -12.26
CA PHE A 240 -12.22 -4.40 -13.15
C PHE A 240 -11.73 -4.76 -14.57
N GLY A 241 -11.10 -5.92 -14.74
CA GLY A 241 -10.55 -6.38 -16.03
C GLY A 241 -9.51 -5.41 -16.57
N LYS A 242 -9.70 -4.91 -17.80
CA LYS A 242 -8.76 -3.96 -18.42
C LYS A 242 -8.87 -2.53 -17.88
N HIS A 243 -9.90 -2.22 -17.10
CA HIS A 243 -10.18 -0.87 -16.57
C HIS A 243 -9.46 -0.63 -15.24
N VAL A 244 -8.23 -1.11 -15.13
CA VAL A 244 -7.36 -0.86 -13.98
C VAL A 244 -5.98 -0.42 -14.42
N THR A 245 -5.41 0.56 -13.71
CA THR A 245 -4.05 1.03 -13.95
C THR A 245 -3.33 1.34 -12.64
N TYR A 246 -2.00 1.35 -12.68
CA TYR A 246 -1.15 1.39 -11.51
C TYR A 246 -0.14 2.53 -11.61
N VAL A 247 -0.04 3.32 -10.55
CA VAL A 247 0.95 4.39 -10.40
C VAL A 247 1.61 4.26 -9.04
N ASN A 248 2.92 4.00 -9.01
CA ASN A 248 3.72 3.88 -7.79
C ASN A 248 4.60 5.12 -7.60
N VAL A 249 4.46 5.77 -6.45
CA VAL A 249 5.23 6.96 -6.07
C VAL A 249 6.32 6.56 -5.09
N MET A 250 7.59 6.57 -5.53
CA MET A 250 8.78 6.21 -4.76
C MET A 250 9.40 7.46 -4.13
N ARG A 251 8.73 8.01 -3.11
CA ARG A 251 9.19 9.14 -2.29
C ARG A 251 8.93 8.87 -0.82
N ASN A 252 9.75 9.45 0.06
CA ASN A 252 9.61 9.27 1.51
C ASN A 252 9.42 7.79 1.91
N MET A 253 10.21 6.93 1.31
CA MET A 253 10.13 5.49 1.51
C MET A 253 10.71 5.09 2.86
N SER A 254 9.87 5.13 3.91
CA SER A 254 10.20 4.49 5.19
C SER A 254 10.14 2.98 5.06
N VAL A 255 10.83 2.25 5.93
CA VAL A 255 10.65 0.80 6.13
C VAL A 255 9.32 0.47 6.80
N SER A 256 8.66 1.47 7.37
CA SER A 256 7.32 1.42 7.94
C SER A 256 6.24 1.68 6.89
N CYS A 257 5.03 1.22 7.20
CA CYS A 257 3.83 1.53 6.42
C CYS A 257 3.23 2.88 6.88
N ASP A 258 2.50 3.56 5.98
CA ASP A 258 1.70 4.73 6.36
C ASP A 258 0.63 4.41 7.42
N CYS A 259 0.34 3.14 7.65
CA CYS A 259 -0.53 2.66 8.73
C CYS A 259 0.12 2.75 10.13
N GLU A 260 1.40 3.08 10.22
CA GLU A 260 2.08 3.38 11.49
C GLU A 260 2.01 4.89 11.82
N GLY A 261 1.51 5.71 10.89
CA GLY A 261 1.26 7.13 11.10
C GLY A 261 2.51 7.88 11.58
N VAL A 262 2.38 8.60 12.68
CA VAL A 262 3.50 9.37 13.29
C VAL A 262 4.55 8.49 13.95
N ALA A 263 4.28 7.20 14.16
CA ALA A 263 5.24 6.24 14.70
C ALA A 263 6.10 5.56 13.62
N ALA A 264 5.91 5.93 12.33
CA ALA A 264 6.71 5.38 11.24
C ALA A 264 8.20 5.65 11.46
N GLU A 265 9.02 4.64 11.19
CA GLU A 265 10.48 4.75 11.22
C GLU A 265 10.98 5.87 10.29
N PRO A 266 12.09 6.51 10.62
CA PRO A 266 12.66 7.56 9.79
C PRO A 266 12.89 7.11 8.34
N VAL A 267 12.70 8.03 7.41
CA VAL A 267 13.05 7.80 6.01
C VAL A 267 14.55 7.91 5.84
N VAL A 268 15.19 6.85 5.37
CA VAL A 268 16.64 6.81 5.08
C VAL A 268 16.93 6.50 3.62
N THR A 269 15.96 5.88 2.91
CA THR A 269 16.08 5.54 1.50
C THR A 269 15.85 6.78 0.64
N PRO A 270 16.69 7.05 -0.38
CA PRO A 270 16.52 8.20 -1.26
C PRO A 270 15.20 8.20 -2.01
N ASN A 271 14.72 9.38 -2.36
CA ASN A 271 13.60 9.52 -3.28
C ASN A 271 14.03 9.16 -4.71
N VAL A 272 13.14 8.49 -5.46
CA VAL A 272 13.43 7.99 -6.82
C VAL A 272 12.63 8.72 -7.89
N GLY A 273 11.31 8.64 -7.82
CA GLY A 273 10.43 9.13 -8.87
C GLY A 273 9.05 8.47 -8.83
N ILE A 274 8.38 8.49 -9.97
CA ILE A 274 7.03 7.93 -10.15
C ILE A 274 7.09 6.94 -11.30
N LEU A 275 6.54 5.74 -11.06
CA LEU A 275 6.40 4.69 -12.07
C LEU A 275 4.93 4.44 -12.37
N SER A 276 4.62 4.11 -13.63
CA SER A 276 3.26 3.71 -14.01
C SER A 276 3.27 2.57 -15.01
N SER A 277 2.25 1.71 -14.94
CA SER A 277 2.06 0.61 -15.89
C SER A 277 0.60 0.17 -15.91
N ARG A 278 0.21 -0.55 -16.95
CA ARG A 278 -1.06 -1.31 -17.01
C ARG A 278 -0.89 -2.75 -16.49
N ASP A 279 0.32 -3.11 -16.09
CA ASP A 279 0.70 -4.40 -15.53
C ASP A 279 1.16 -4.23 -14.09
N ILE A 280 0.40 -4.84 -13.16
CA ILE A 280 0.65 -4.70 -11.73
C ILE A 280 1.97 -5.33 -11.28
N LEU A 281 2.31 -6.49 -11.85
CA LEU A 281 3.56 -7.17 -11.52
C LEU A 281 4.75 -6.38 -12.05
N ALA A 282 4.66 -5.88 -13.28
CA ALA A 282 5.74 -5.11 -13.89
C ALA A 282 6.07 -3.82 -13.11
N VAL A 283 5.05 -3.08 -12.66
CA VAL A 283 5.30 -1.82 -11.92
C VAL A 283 5.87 -2.08 -10.52
N ASP A 284 5.37 -3.08 -9.79
CA ASP A 284 5.90 -3.43 -8.47
C ASP A 284 7.31 -4.03 -8.59
N GLN A 285 7.54 -4.88 -9.61
CA GLN A 285 8.86 -5.44 -9.89
C GLN A 285 9.88 -4.35 -10.24
N ALA A 286 9.52 -3.38 -11.08
CA ALA A 286 10.40 -2.28 -11.43
C ALA A 286 10.78 -1.43 -10.21
N CYS A 287 9.84 -1.16 -9.30
CA CYS A 287 10.13 -0.48 -8.04
C CYS A 287 11.14 -1.26 -7.19
N VAL A 288 10.93 -2.58 -7.03
CA VAL A 288 11.85 -3.45 -6.29
C VAL A 288 13.23 -3.48 -6.96
N ASP A 289 13.29 -3.63 -8.28
CA ASP A 289 14.56 -3.65 -9.02
C ASP A 289 15.36 -2.36 -8.85
N ILE A 290 14.69 -1.20 -8.85
CA ILE A 290 15.35 0.08 -8.60
C ILE A 290 15.92 0.14 -7.18
N ILE A 291 15.20 -0.38 -6.17
CA ILE A 291 15.73 -0.48 -4.80
C ILE A 291 16.99 -1.36 -4.78
N TYR A 292 16.96 -2.55 -5.37
CA TYR A 292 18.13 -3.44 -5.41
C TYR A 292 19.31 -2.88 -6.23
N ALA A 293 19.05 -1.98 -7.17
CA ALA A 293 20.07 -1.32 -8.00
C ALA A 293 20.73 -0.10 -7.33
N MET A 294 20.22 0.40 -6.21
CA MET A 294 20.84 1.47 -5.42
C MET A 294 22.16 1.00 -4.82
N THR A 295 22.98 1.92 -4.32
CA THR A 295 24.17 1.56 -3.54
C THR A 295 23.80 0.77 -2.28
N ALA A 296 24.73 -0.04 -1.77
CA ALA A 296 24.49 -0.86 -0.58
C ALA A 296 24.06 -0.05 0.66
N GLU A 297 24.54 1.20 0.77
CA GLU A 297 24.15 2.10 1.86
C GLU A 297 22.71 2.62 1.68
N GLU A 298 22.34 3.02 0.46
CA GLU A 298 21.03 3.59 0.14
C GLU A 298 19.89 2.57 0.29
N HIS A 299 20.12 1.33 -0.10
CA HIS A 299 19.08 0.30 -0.11
C HIS A 299 19.00 -0.57 1.16
N ALA A 300 20.02 -0.53 2.03
CA ALA A 300 20.19 -1.49 3.12
C ALA A 300 18.91 -1.71 3.95
N ALA A 301 18.27 -0.64 4.38
CA ALA A 301 17.08 -0.71 5.21
C ALA A 301 15.87 -1.32 4.49
N MET A 302 15.66 -0.95 3.21
CA MET A 302 14.53 -1.48 2.42
C MET A 302 14.75 -2.93 2.02
N VAL A 303 15.97 -3.32 1.63
CA VAL A 303 16.31 -4.70 1.27
C VAL A 303 16.19 -5.60 2.50
N GLU A 304 16.74 -5.19 3.65
CA GLU A 304 16.58 -5.92 4.91
C GLU A 304 15.10 -6.16 5.23
N ARG A 305 14.26 -5.12 5.13
CA ARG A 305 12.82 -5.22 5.35
C ARG A 305 12.15 -6.18 4.38
N MET A 306 12.46 -6.11 3.08
CA MET A 306 11.89 -6.99 2.07
C MET A 306 12.29 -8.45 2.27
N GLU A 307 13.57 -8.71 2.56
CA GLU A 307 14.08 -10.08 2.71
C GLU A 307 13.64 -10.73 4.03
N THR A 308 13.74 -10.02 5.15
CA THR A 308 13.38 -10.57 6.47
C THR A 308 11.88 -10.80 6.64
N ARG A 309 11.04 -10.20 5.80
CA ARG A 309 9.60 -10.41 5.77
C ARG A 309 9.14 -11.27 4.59
N HIS A 310 10.07 -11.89 3.86
CA HIS A 310 9.78 -12.69 2.66
C HIS A 310 8.96 -11.93 1.60
N GLY A 311 9.14 -10.59 1.54
CA GLY A 311 8.32 -9.70 0.71
C GLY A 311 8.37 -9.98 -0.78
N LEU A 312 9.45 -10.60 -1.27
CA LEU A 312 9.62 -10.96 -2.67
C LEU A 312 8.61 -12.01 -3.14
N ARG A 313 8.02 -12.80 -2.21
CA ARG A 313 6.93 -13.73 -2.50
C ARG A 313 5.72 -13.04 -3.14
N GLN A 314 5.48 -11.76 -2.89
CA GLN A 314 4.45 -10.99 -3.58
C GLN A 314 4.63 -11.04 -5.11
N LEU A 315 5.86 -10.85 -5.58
CA LEU A 315 6.19 -10.78 -7.02
C LEU A 315 6.09 -12.17 -7.67
N SER A 316 6.69 -13.18 -7.07
CA SER A 316 6.65 -14.55 -7.61
C SER A 316 5.24 -15.09 -7.64
N TYR A 317 4.44 -14.83 -6.59
CA TYR A 317 3.07 -15.32 -6.54
C TYR A 317 2.13 -14.59 -7.51
N MET A 318 2.32 -13.29 -7.73
CA MET A 318 1.63 -12.59 -8.83
C MET A 318 1.92 -13.24 -10.19
N LYS A 319 3.19 -13.65 -10.43
CA LYS A 319 3.56 -14.35 -11.66
C LYS A 319 2.90 -15.72 -11.76
N GLU A 320 2.91 -16.51 -10.69
CA GLU A 320 2.23 -17.82 -10.61
C GLU A 320 0.73 -17.71 -10.92
N LEU A 321 0.08 -16.65 -10.42
CA LEU A 321 -1.34 -16.37 -10.67
C LEU A 321 -1.64 -15.73 -12.05
N GLY A 322 -0.61 -15.49 -12.85
CA GLY A 322 -0.78 -14.87 -14.18
C GLY A 322 -1.29 -13.43 -14.13
N MET A 323 -0.88 -12.65 -13.11
CA MET A 323 -1.32 -11.26 -12.92
C MET A 323 -0.50 -10.24 -13.71
N GLY A 324 0.54 -10.66 -14.40
CA GLY A 324 1.41 -9.82 -15.23
C GLY A 324 2.78 -10.44 -15.49
N ASN A 325 3.69 -9.59 -15.97
CA ASN A 325 5.04 -9.96 -16.36
C ASN A 325 6.07 -9.37 -15.40
N ASN A 326 7.05 -10.18 -14.97
CA ASN A 326 8.17 -9.71 -14.15
C ASN A 326 9.36 -9.20 -14.99
N ARG A 327 9.23 -9.21 -16.33
CA ARG A 327 10.11 -8.50 -17.26
C ARG A 327 9.40 -7.27 -17.79
N TYR A 328 10.15 -6.20 -18.01
CA TYR A 328 9.58 -4.94 -18.45
C TYR A 328 10.60 -4.09 -19.21
N LYS A 329 10.09 -3.17 -20.01
CA LYS A 329 10.85 -2.05 -20.57
C LYS A 329 10.58 -0.82 -19.72
N LEU A 330 11.62 -0.23 -19.16
CA LEU A 330 11.49 1.00 -18.36
C LEU A 330 11.73 2.22 -19.27
N ILE A 331 10.67 3.00 -19.47
CA ILE A 331 10.67 4.14 -20.40
C ILE A 331 10.79 5.45 -19.62
N ASP A 332 11.91 6.14 -19.80
CA ASP A 332 12.20 7.42 -19.16
C ASP A 332 11.45 8.57 -19.87
N LEU A 333 10.43 9.08 -19.19
CA LEU A 333 9.59 10.18 -19.68
C LEU A 333 10.30 11.54 -19.68
N ASP A 334 11.38 11.68 -18.93
CA ASP A 334 12.14 12.93 -18.81
C ASP A 334 13.18 13.09 -19.93
N ASN A 335 13.51 11.97 -20.61
CA ASN A 335 14.49 11.92 -21.68
C ASN A 335 13.87 11.42 -23.01
N GLY A 336 12.71 11.95 -23.37
CA GLY A 336 12.09 11.69 -24.67
C GLY A 336 11.60 10.26 -24.89
N GLY A 337 11.31 9.51 -23.83
CA GLY A 337 10.85 8.13 -23.93
C GLY A 337 11.96 7.10 -24.20
N LYS A 338 13.19 7.43 -23.80
CA LYS A 338 14.33 6.48 -23.91
C LYS A 338 14.08 5.29 -22.98
N GLU A 339 14.36 4.08 -23.46
CA GLU A 339 14.45 2.89 -22.62
C GLU A 339 15.70 2.94 -21.74
N ILE A 340 15.54 2.74 -20.45
CA ILE A 340 16.60 2.73 -19.44
C ILE A 340 16.53 1.48 -18.57
N THR A 341 17.61 1.19 -17.84
CA THR A 341 17.66 0.11 -16.84
C THR A 341 17.24 0.60 -15.45
N ALA A 342 16.92 -0.33 -14.55
CA ALA A 342 16.72 -0.01 -13.14
C ALA A 342 17.95 0.66 -12.50
N ALA A 343 19.17 0.25 -12.92
CA ALA A 343 20.41 0.85 -12.46
C ALA A 343 20.59 2.30 -12.95
N GLU A 344 20.15 2.63 -14.18
CA GLU A 344 20.12 4.02 -14.64
C GLU A 344 19.09 4.86 -13.87
N ALA A 345 17.93 4.26 -13.53
CA ALA A 345 16.91 4.92 -12.69
C ALA A 345 17.38 5.15 -11.24
N ALA A 346 18.20 4.24 -10.70
CA ALA A 346 18.77 4.34 -9.36
C ALA A 346 20.03 5.23 -9.27
N LYS A 347 20.50 5.75 -10.39
CA LYS A 347 21.74 6.55 -10.43
C LYS A 347 21.51 8.01 -10.01
N ASP A 348 22.51 8.59 -9.34
CA ASP A 348 22.56 10.02 -8.97
C ASP A 348 21.33 10.45 -8.10
N LEU A 349 20.83 9.53 -7.27
CA LEU A 349 19.77 9.84 -6.33
C LEU A 349 20.27 10.81 -5.26
N LYS A 350 19.38 11.71 -4.83
CA LYS A 350 19.69 12.63 -3.74
C LYS A 350 19.29 11.95 -2.42
N PRO A 351 20.15 12.04 -1.38
CA PRO A 351 19.76 11.63 -0.03
C PRO A 351 18.44 12.30 0.36
N PHE A 352 17.65 11.59 1.16
CA PHE A 352 16.44 12.19 1.71
C PHE A 352 16.82 13.41 2.57
N ALA A 353 16.34 14.58 2.20
CA ALA A 353 16.48 15.77 3.01
C ALA A 353 15.36 15.78 4.06
N GLN A 354 15.76 15.73 5.33
CA GLN A 354 14.86 15.85 6.50
C GLN A 354 14.24 17.23 6.59
#